data_b7a6c4fb0318a615357890335f1ea57a
#
_entry.id   b7a6c4fb0318a615357890335f1ea57a
#
_cell.length_a   1.000
_cell.length_b   1.000
_cell.length_c   1.000
_cell.angle_alpha   90.00
_cell.angle_beta   90.00
_cell.angle_gamma   90.00
#
_symmetry.space_group_name_H-M   'P 1'
#
loop_
_entity.id
_entity.type
_entity.pdbx_description
1 polymer ?
#
loop_
_entity_poly.entity_id
_entity_poly.type
_entity_poly.pdbx_seq_one_letter_code
_entity_poly.pdbx_strand_id
1 'polypeptide(L)'
;MRTETSTPALLVKDVHKSFGKHEVLRGVSLAAQKGDVVSIIGSSGSGKSTFLRCINFLEIPDRGTFQVNGEDVTFRVGRDGKCHPSNWRQIERLRSGLGMVFQSFNLWPHMTILQNVIEAPVHVLGIDRKTAIEKAEALLTKVGLYDKKDAYPAFLSGGQQQRASIARALCVDPSVMLFDEPTSALDPELVGEVLKVIRSLADEGRTMVMVTHEMKFARDVSTRVMFLHRGQVEEAGPPSQVFGAPISARCKEFVAAGSH
;
A
#
# COMPACT_ATOMS: atom_id res chain seq x y z
N MET A 1 -27.82 -22.38 -0.99
CA MET A 1 -27.35 -20.99 -1.01
C MET A 1 -26.06 -20.95 -1.83
N ARG A 2 -26.09 -20.36 -3.03
CA ARG A 2 -24.86 -20.11 -3.80
C ARG A 2 -24.17 -18.95 -3.12
N THR A 3 -23.00 -19.20 -2.50
CA THR A 3 -22.09 -18.14 -2.07
C THR A 3 -21.67 -17.42 -3.35
N GLU A 4 -22.18 -16.21 -3.58
CA GLU A 4 -21.63 -15.31 -4.58
C GLU A 4 -20.16 -15.06 -4.18
N THR A 5 -19.25 -15.71 -4.87
CA THR A 5 -17.81 -15.44 -4.74
C THR A 5 -17.58 -14.07 -5.36
N SER A 6 -17.65 -13.03 -4.53
CA SER A 6 -17.33 -11.67 -4.98
C SER A 6 -15.90 -11.65 -5.51
N THR A 7 -15.74 -11.08 -6.72
CA THR A 7 -14.40 -10.89 -7.30
C THR A 7 -13.51 -10.09 -6.36
N PRO A 8 -12.34 -10.58 -5.97
CA PRO A 8 -11.45 -9.85 -5.07
C PRO A 8 -10.99 -8.54 -5.70
N ALA A 9 -10.83 -7.50 -4.88
CA ALA A 9 -10.25 -6.23 -5.31
C ALA A 9 -8.78 -6.41 -5.74
N LEU A 10 -8.07 -7.31 -5.06
CA LEU A 10 -6.70 -7.67 -5.36
C LEU A 10 -6.48 -9.17 -5.15
N LEU A 11 -5.95 -9.85 -6.16
CA LEU A 11 -5.51 -11.25 -6.06
C LEU A 11 -4.11 -11.38 -6.64
N VAL A 12 -3.19 -11.83 -5.82
CA VAL A 12 -1.79 -12.00 -6.17
C VAL A 12 -1.39 -13.43 -5.80
N LYS A 13 -0.82 -14.19 -6.74
CA LYS A 13 -0.46 -15.59 -6.49
C LYS A 13 0.95 -15.90 -6.94
N ASP A 14 1.65 -16.65 -6.10
CA ASP A 14 2.97 -17.28 -6.36
C ASP A 14 4.00 -16.27 -6.88
N VAL A 15 4.14 -15.12 -6.21
CA VAL A 15 5.06 -14.06 -6.63
C VAL A 15 6.48 -14.40 -6.22
N HIS A 16 7.36 -14.42 -7.22
CA HIS A 16 8.82 -14.56 -7.05
C HIS A 16 9.52 -13.31 -7.55
N LYS A 17 10.55 -12.90 -6.83
CA LYS A 17 11.41 -11.77 -7.21
C LYS A 17 12.82 -11.96 -6.72
N SER A 18 13.76 -11.78 -7.63
CA SER A 18 15.20 -11.83 -7.35
C SER A 18 15.88 -10.52 -7.74
N PHE A 19 16.92 -10.17 -7.01
CA PHE A 19 17.86 -9.12 -7.36
C PHE A 19 19.26 -9.75 -7.53
N GLY A 20 19.68 -9.91 -8.77
CA GLY A 20 20.86 -10.69 -9.11
C GLY A 20 20.70 -12.16 -8.70
N LYS A 21 21.56 -12.66 -7.82
CA LYS A 21 21.50 -14.05 -7.31
C LYS A 21 20.66 -14.21 -6.04
N HIS A 22 20.16 -13.11 -5.48
CA HIS A 22 19.41 -13.13 -4.22
C HIS A 22 17.91 -13.15 -4.49
N GLU A 23 17.25 -14.28 -4.19
CA GLU A 23 15.80 -14.42 -4.27
C GLU A 23 15.17 -13.82 -3.00
N VAL A 24 14.43 -12.71 -3.19
CA VAL A 24 13.78 -11.94 -2.11
C VAL A 24 12.36 -12.39 -1.87
N LEU A 25 11.61 -12.74 -2.92
CA LEU A 25 10.25 -13.29 -2.81
C LEU A 25 10.22 -14.70 -3.37
N ARG A 26 9.60 -15.62 -2.64
CA ARG A 26 9.63 -17.07 -2.86
C ARG A 26 8.22 -17.66 -2.85
N GLY A 27 7.37 -17.24 -3.79
CA GLY A 27 6.01 -17.74 -3.90
C GLY A 27 5.01 -17.06 -2.97
N VAL A 28 5.12 -15.73 -2.79
CA VAL A 28 4.21 -14.96 -1.93
C VAL A 28 2.85 -14.80 -2.61
N SER A 29 1.77 -15.07 -1.87
CA SER A 29 0.40 -14.94 -2.35
C SER A 29 -0.44 -14.12 -1.37
N LEU A 30 -1.36 -13.28 -1.91
CA LEU A 30 -2.28 -12.44 -1.15
C LEU A 30 -3.61 -12.31 -1.89
N ALA A 31 -4.70 -12.36 -1.15
CA ALA A 31 -6.03 -11.98 -1.63
C ALA A 31 -6.65 -10.94 -0.69
N ALA A 32 -7.21 -9.87 -1.26
CA ALA A 32 -7.96 -8.86 -0.53
C ALA A 32 -9.32 -8.65 -1.21
N GLN A 33 -10.39 -8.79 -0.44
CA GLN A 33 -11.74 -8.45 -0.87
C GLN A 33 -11.95 -6.93 -0.76
N LYS A 34 -13.01 -6.41 -1.39
CA LYS A 34 -13.38 -5.00 -1.22
C LYS A 34 -13.66 -4.71 0.26
N GLY A 35 -13.00 -3.69 0.79
CA GLY A 35 -13.10 -3.29 2.20
C GLY A 35 -12.13 -4.01 3.13
N ASP A 36 -11.34 -4.96 2.65
CA ASP A 36 -10.31 -5.60 3.47
C ASP A 36 -9.16 -4.66 3.79
N VAL A 37 -8.67 -4.78 5.01
CA VAL A 37 -7.41 -4.19 5.48
C VAL A 37 -6.43 -5.33 5.76
N VAL A 38 -5.45 -5.50 4.88
CA VAL A 38 -4.41 -6.53 5.01
C VAL A 38 -3.11 -5.91 5.49
N SER A 39 -2.68 -6.25 6.71
CA SER A 39 -1.36 -5.84 7.21
C SER A 39 -0.30 -6.92 6.95
N ILE A 40 0.83 -6.51 6.40
CA ILE A 40 2.01 -7.35 6.18
C ILE A 40 3.06 -6.96 7.23
N ILE A 41 3.37 -7.90 8.11
CA ILE A 41 4.36 -7.75 9.17
C ILE A 41 5.53 -8.69 8.96
N GLY A 42 6.66 -8.45 9.62
CA GLY A 42 7.86 -9.28 9.53
C GLY A 42 9.14 -8.48 9.73
N SER A 43 10.25 -9.17 9.93
CA SER A 43 11.56 -8.56 10.16
C SER A 43 12.04 -7.73 8.95
N SER A 44 12.99 -6.82 9.19
CA SER A 44 13.66 -6.11 8.09
C SER A 44 14.30 -7.12 7.12
N GLY A 45 14.24 -6.82 5.83
CA GLY A 45 14.76 -7.71 4.78
C GLY A 45 13.90 -8.93 4.47
N SER A 46 12.71 -9.11 5.07
CA SER A 46 11.85 -10.26 4.77
C SER A 46 11.14 -10.18 3.41
N GLY A 47 11.23 -9.06 2.68
CA GLY A 47 10.64 -8.87 1.35
C GLY A 47 9.34 -8.07 1.31
N LYS A 48 8.85 -7.51 2.43
CA LYS A 48 7.57 -6.80 2.54
C LYS A 48 7.39 -5.67 1.52
N SER A 49 8.31 -4.69 1.53
CA SER A 49 8.26 -3.56 0.60
C SER A 49 8.47 -3.99 -0.85
N THR A 50 9.30 -5.01 -1.11
CA THR A 50 9.46 -5.58 -2.45
C THR A 50 8.15 -6.19 -2.94
N PHE A 51 7.44 -6.93 -2.09
CA PHE A 51 6.14 -7.50 -2.43
C PHE A 51 5.10 -6.41 -2.72
N LEU A 52 5.03 -5.38 -1.88
CA LEU A 52 4.12 -4.25 -2.09
C LEU A 52 4.42 -3.50 -3.40
N ARG A 53 5.70 -3.32 -3.74
CA ARG A 53 6.14 -2.73 -5.02
C ARG A 53 5.85 -3.61 -6.22
N CYS A 54 5.84 -4.94 -6.07
CA CYS A 54 5.36 -5.84 -7.12
C CYS A 54 3.85 -5.68 -7.34
N ILE A 55 3.05 -5.47 -6.29
CA ILE A 55 1.60 -5.23 -6.42
C ILE A 55 1.33 -3.96 -7.21
N ASN A 56 2.11 -2.89 -6.97
CA ASN A 56 1.98 -1.63 -7.71
C ASN A 56 2.79 -1.61 -9.03
N PHE A 57 3.38 -2.73 -9.44
CA PHE A 57 4.20 -2.84 -10.65
C PHE A 57 5.36 -1.84 -10.74
N LEU A 58 5.82 -1.29 -9.60
CA LEU A 58 7.09 -0.55 -9.51
C LEU A 58 8.27 -1.49 -9.63
N GLU A 59 8.12 -2.70 -9.11
CA GLU A 59 9.01 -3.83 -9.35
C GLU A 59 8.28 -4.87 -10.18
N ILE A 60 8.86 -5.25 -11.31
CA ILE A 60 8.28 -6.33 -12.11
C ILE A 60 8.70 -7.66 -11.49
N PRO A 61 7.74 -8.54 -11.15
CA PRO A 61 8.04 -9.87 -10.61
C PRO A 61 8.74 -10.74 -11.64
N ASP A 62 9.51 -11.72 -11.19
CA ASP A 62 10.12 -12.72 -12.07
C ASP A 62 9.08 -13.78 -12.47
N ARG A 63 8.14 -14.07 -11.56
CA ARG A 63 7.02 -15.00 -11.75
C ARG A 63 5.85 -14.62 -10.83
N GLY A 64 4.65 -15.02 -11.19
CA GLY A 64 3.43 -14.83 -10.42
C GLY A 64 2.26 -14.40 -11.28
N THR A 65 1.07 -14.42 -10.71
CA THR A 65 -0.15 -13.92 -11.36
C THR A 65 -0.77 -12.80 -10.53
N PHE A 66 -1.32 -11.80 -11.22
CA PHE A 66 -1.93 -10.63 -10.61
C PHE A 66 -3.30 -10.40 -11.22
N GLN A 67 -4.27 -10.11 -10.38
CA GLN A 67 -5.59 -9.68 -10.78
C GLN A 67 -5.98 -8.46 -9.93
N VAL A 68 -6.36 -7.39 -10.56
CA VAL A 68 -6.81 -6.14 -9.92
C VAL A 68 -8.23 -5.85 -10.38
N ASN A 69 -9.17 -5.78 -9.46
CA ASN A 69 -10.61 -5.59 -9.75
C ASN A 69 -11.17 -6.58 -10.80
N GLY A 70 -10.72 -7.84 -10.73
CA GLY A 70 -11.13 -8.89 -11.66
C GLY A 70 -10.40 -8.87 -13.01
N GLU A 71 -9.50 -7.91 -13.24
CA GLU A 71 -8.71 -7.85 -14.47
C GLU A 71 -7.37 -8.55 -14.28
N ASP A 72 -7.10 -9.56 -15.10
CA ASP A 72 -5.84 -10.32 -15.06
C ASP A 72 -4.72 -9.54 -15.74
N VAL A 73 -3.55 -9.55 -15.07
CA VAL A 73 -2.31 -9.00 -15.62
C VAL A 73 -1.45 -10.12 -16.17
N THR A 74 -1.12 -10.02 -17.43
CA THR A 74 -0.29 -11.02 -18.12
C THR A 74 1.15 -10.55 -18.29
N PHE A 75 2.07 -11.48 -18.07
CA PHE A 75 3.50 -11.26 -18.23
C PHE A 75 4.05 -12.19 -19.33
N ARG A 76 5.17 -11.79 -19.93
CA ARG A 76 5.91 -12.59 -20.92
C ARG A 76 7.40 -12.53 -20.60
N VAL A 77 8.12 -13.60 -20.91
CA VAL A 77 9.57 -13.61 -20.84
C VAL A 77 10.12 -12.95 -22.12
N GLY A 78 10.91 -11.90 -21.95
CA GLY A 78 11.58 -11.18 -23.03
C GLY A 78 12.78 -11.96 -23.59
N ARG A 79 13.38 -11.44 -24.67
CA ARG A 79 14.62 -12.00 -25.25
C ARG A 79 15.83 -11.89 -24.30
N ASP A 80 15.76 -10.99 -23.33
CA ASP A 80 16.72 -10.78 -22.25
C ASP A 80 16.58 -11.78 -21.08
N GLY A 81 15.64 -12.73 -21.21
CA GLY A 81 15.32 -13.71 -20.17
C GLY A 81 14.56 -13.13 -18.97
N LYS A 82 14.16 -11.84 -19.01
CA LYS A 82 13.44 -11.19 -17.93
C LYS A 82 11.93 -11.19 -18.17
N CYS A 83 11.19 -11.14 -17.07
CA CYS A 83 9.75 -11.00 -17.10
C CYS A 83 9.37 -9.54 -17.43
N HIS A 84 8.46 -9.36 -18.36
CA HIS A 84 7.93 -8.06 -18.78
C HIS A 84 6.40 -8.13 -18.85
N PRO A 85 5.68 -7.04 -18.52
CA PRO A 85 4.26 -6.99 -18.80
C PRO A 85 3.97 -7.17 -20.28
N SER A 86 2.95 -7.93 -20.61
CA SER A 86 2.54 -8.12 -22.01
C SER A 86 1.96 -6.84 -22.60
N ASN A 87 1.37 -5.98 -21.75
CA ASN A 87 0.77 -4.70 -22.14
C ASN A 87 1.11 -3.61 -21.12
N TRP A 88 2.03 -2.70 -21.47
CA TRP A 88 2.44 -1.58 -20.62
C TRP A 88 1.32 -0.56 -20.37
N ARG A 89 0.44 -0.31 -21.34
CA ARG A 89 -0.72 0.58 -21.18
C ARG A 89 -1.70 0.04 -20.14
N GLN A 90 -1.86 -1.29 -20.06
CA GLN A 90 -2.63 -1.93 -19.00
C GLN A 90 -2.01 -1.64 -17.63
N ILE A 91 -0.69 -1.80 -17.49
CA ILE A 91 0.02 -1.53 -16.22
C ILE A 91 -0.14 -0.05 -15.80
N GLU A 92 0.03 0.89 -16.73
CA GLU A 92 -0.13 2.33 -16.45
C GLU A 92 -1.55 2.64 -15.94
N ARG A 93 -2.57 2.10 -16.59
CA ARG A 93 -3.97 2.25 -16.18
C ARG A 93 -4.26 1.58 -14.83
N LEU A 94 -3.78 0.37 -14.59
CA LEU A 94 -3.96 -0.31 -13.30
C LEU A 94 -3.22 0.40 -12.19
N ARG A 95 -2.01 0.91 -12.44
CA ARG A 95 -1.23 1.69 -11.48
C ARG A 95 -1.95 2.97 -11.07
N SER A 96 -2.64 3.64 -11.98
CA SER A 96 -3.45 4.83 -11.63
C SER A 96 -4.64 4.50 -10.73
N GLY A 97 -5.12 3.24 -10.73
CA GLY A 97 -6.15 2.73 -9.82
C GLY A 97 -5.62 2.16 -8.50
N LEU A 98 -4.30 2.16 -8.28
CA LEU A 98 -3.63 1.71 -7.07
C LEU A 98 -2.97 2.91 -6.39
N GLY A 99 -3.54 3.39 -5.29
CA GLY A 99 -2.94 4.48 -4.51
C GLY A 99 -1.74 3.97 -3.72
N MET A 100 -0.56 4.60 -3.89
CA MET A 100 0.65 4.21 -3.15
C MET A 100 1.12 5.34 -2.24
N VAL A 101 1.31 5.00 -0.97
CA VAL A 101 1.88 5.88 0.08
C VAL A 101 3.21 5.27 0.50
N PHE A 102 4.28 6.06 0.36
CA PHE A 102 5.65 5.63 0.63
C PHE A 102 6.13 6.06 2.01
N GLN A 103 7.15 5.41 2.51
CA GLN A 103 7.87 5.77 3.73
C GLN A 103 8.45 7.21 3.65
N SER A 104 8.99 7.60 2.51
CA SER A 104 9.72 8.88 2.31
C SER A 104 8.83 9.99 1.73
N PHE A 105 7.51 9.97 1.93
CA PHE A 105 6.50 10.95 1.49
C PHE A 105 6.46 11.19 -0.03
N ASN A 106 7.61 11.34 -0.69
CA ASN A 106 7.80 11.52 -2.14
C ASN A 106 6.97 12.70 -2.71
N LEU A 107 6.84 13.79 -1.96
CA LEU A 107 6.23 15.01 -2.47
C LEU A 107 7.22 15.76 -3.39
N TRP A 108 6.70 16.38 -4.45
CA TRP A 108 7.50 17.24 -5.32
C TRP A 108 7.83 18.55 -4.61
N PRO A 109 9.11 18.85 -4.31
CA PRO A 109 9.49 19.96 -3.45
C PRO A 109 9.24 21.34 -4.09
N HIS A 110 9.15 21.42 -5.42
CA HIS A 110 8.91 22.64 -6.19
C HIS A 110 7.42 22.92 -6.44
N MET A 111 6.52 22.08 -5.92
CA MET A 111 5.07 22.24 -6.01
C MET A 111 4.47 22.49 -4.64
N THR A 112 3.41 23.28 -4.56
CA THR A 112 2.61 23.43 -3.34
C THR A 112 1.92 22.11 -2.99
N ILE A 113 1.37 22.00 -1.79
CA ILE A 113 0.63 20.81 -1.37
C ILE A 113 -0.58 20.56 -2.27
N LEU A 114 -1.34 21.59 -2.60
CA LEU A 114 -2.47 21.47 -3.53
C LEU A 114 -2.01 20.98 -4.90
N GLN A 115 -0.93 21.55 -5.45
CA GLN A 115 -0.37 21.13 -6.74
C GLN A 115 0.07 19.65 -6.70
N ASN A 116 0.72 19.20 -5.62
CA ASN A 116 1.08 17.80 -5.42
C ASN A 116 -0.13 16.87 -5.48
N VAL A 117 -1.26 17.28 -4.89
CA VAL A 117 -2.46 16.46 -4.80
C VAL A 117 -3.20 16.37 -6.13
N ILE A 118 -3.28 17.47 -6.90
CA ILE A 118 -4.02 17.49 -8.17
C ILE A 118 -3.23 17.06 -9.38
N GLU A 119 -1.93 16.83 -9.28
CA GLU A 119 -1.04 16.56 -10.43
C GLU A 119 -1.50 15.33 -11.22
N ALA A 120 -1.68 14.19 -10.55
CA ALA A 120 -2.12 12.98 -11.22
C ALA A 120 -3.59 13.05 -11.72
N PRO A 121 -4.57 13.55 -10.95
CA PRO A 121 -5.92 13.79 -11.44
C PRO A 121 -5.98 14.59 -12.74
N VAL A 122 -5.23 15.68 -12.83
CA VAL A 122 -5.27 16.58 -14.00
C VAL A 122 -4.49 15.99 -15.17
N HIS A 123 -3.23 15.58 -14.94
CA HIS A 123 -2.32 15.26 -16.04
C HIS A 123 -2.30 13.77 -16.43
N VAL A 124 -2.76 12.87 -15.55
CA VAL A 124 -2.84 11.42 -15.84
C VAL A 124 -4.27 10.99 -16.13
N LEU A 125 -5.24 11.45 -15.31
CA LEU A 125 -6.63 11.04 -15.46
C LEU A 125 -7.44 11.98 -16.36
N GLY A 126 -6.90 13.16 -16.73
CA GLY A 126 -7.58 14.15 -17.58
C GLY A 126 -8.80 14.81 -16.90
N ILE A 127 -8.85 14.80 -15.57
CA ILE A 127 -9.92 15.46 -14.82
C ILE A 127 -9.78 16.98 -14.96
N ASP A 128 -10.89 17.65 -15.17
CA ASP A 128 -10.90 19.12 -15.19
C ASP A 128 -10.26 19.70 -13.94
N ARG A 129 -9.42 20.73 -14.13
CA ARG A 129 -8.61 21.33 -13.06
C ARG A 129 -9.46 21.84 -11.89
N LYS A 130 -10.61 22.46 -12.19
CA LYS A 130 -11.51 22.98 -11.15
C LYS A 130 -12.06 21.84 -10.29
N THR A 131 -12.56 20.79 -10.93
CA THR A 131 -13.06 19.57 -10.26
C THR A 131 -11.96 18.89 -9.44
N ALA A 132 -10.73 18.83 -9.97
CA ALA A 132 -9.58 18.27 -9.25
C ALA A 132 -9.23 19.09 -8.00
N ILE A 133 -9.30 20.42 -8.08
CA ILE A 133 -9.07 21.34 -6.94
C ILE A 133 -10.14 21.13 -5.87
N GLU A 134 -11.42 21.12 -6.22
CA GLU A 134 -12.52 20.92 -5.28
C GLU A 134 -12.37 19.58 -4.52
N LYS A 135 -12.04 18.51 -5.24
CA LYS A 135 -11.76 17.20 -4.65
C LYS A 135 -10.53 17.22 -3.73
N ALA A 136 -9.44 17.85 -4.17
CA ALA A 136 -8.21 17.96 -3.39
C ALA A 136 -8.41 18.75 -2.10
N GLU A 137 -9.15 19.87 -2.15
CA GLU A 137 -9.46 20.69 -0.96
C GLU A 137 -10.29 19.90 0.06
N ALA A 138 -11.28 19.12 -0.38
CA ALA A 138 -12.04 18.22 0.49
C ALA A 138 -11.13 17.15 1.15
N LEU A 139 -10.19 16.55 0.39
CA LEU A 139 -9.24 15.60 0.91
C LEU A 139 -8.21 16.22 1.86
N LEU A 140 -7.73 17.44 1.55
CA LEU A 140 -6.83 18.19 2.44
C LEU A 140 -7.55 18.58 3.74
N THR A 141 -8.82 18.92 3.69
CA THR A 141 -9.65 19.14 4.88
C THR A 141 -9.73 17.85 5.71
N LYS A 142 -10.00 16.72 5.07
CA LYS A 142 -10.10 15.41 5.72
C LYS A 142 -8.81 15.02 6.44
N VAL A 143 -7.64 15.29 5.87
CA VAL A 143 -6.35 15.00 6.51
C VAL A 143 -5.83 16.14 7.41
N GLY A 144 -6.63 17.21 7.63
CA GLY A 144 -6.31 18.34 8.50
C GLY A 144 -5.19 19.24 7.95
N LEU A 145 -5.16 19.46 6.63
CA LEU A 145 -4.13 20.26 5.93
C LEU A 145 -4.69 21.34 5.00
N TYR A 146 -5.98 21.67 5.10
CA TYR A 146 -6.58 22.67 4.23
C TYR A 146 -5.84 24.03 4.30
N ASP A 147 -5.51 24.48 5.51
CA ASP A 147 -4.79 25.75 5.74
C ASP A 147 -3.33 25.75 5.23
N LYS A 148 -2.83 24.58 4.83
CA LYS A 148 -1.47 24.38 4.30
C LYS A 148 -1.45 24.08 2.80
N LYS A 149 -2.59 24.18 2.10
CA LYS A 149 -2.72 23.83 0.69
C LYS A 149 -1.74 24.57 -0.23
N ASP A 150 -1.45 25.83 0.09
CA ASP A 150 -0.57 26.70 -0.69
C ASP A 150 0.90 26.69 -0.19
N ALA A 151 1.18 25.96 0.89
CA ALA A 151 2.54 25.78 1.39
C ALA A 151 3.33 24.78 0.53
N TYR A 152 4.65 24.89 0.54
CA TYR A 152 5.57 23.92 -0.06
C TYR A 152 5.94 22.84 0.96
N PRO A 153 6.31 21.62 0.51
CA PRO A 153 6.65 20.51 1.40
C PRO A 153 7.72 20.85 2.46
N ALA A 154 8.70 21.67 2.11
CA ALA A 154 9.78 22.08 3.02
C ALA A 154 9.29 22.84 4.28
N PHE A 155 8.07 23.40 4.25
CA PHE A 155 7.48 24.12 5.39
C PHE A 155 6.51 23.26 6.21
N LEU A 156 6.45 21.95 5.96
CA LEU A 156 5.59 21.00 6.67
C LEU A 156 6.42 20.07 7.54
N SER A 157 5.86 19.69 8.70
CA SER A 157 6.44 18.59 9.50
C SER A 157 6.35 17.26 8.75
N GLY A 158 7.13 16.24 9.17
CA GLY A 158 7.09 14.91 8.57
C GLY A 158 5.68 14.30 8.58
N GLY A 159 4.95 14.41 9.71
CA GLY A 159 3.57 13.94 9.81
C GLY A 159 2.60 14.70 8.88
N GLN A 160 2.80 16.00 8.69
CA GLN A 160 2.04 16.79 7.72
C GLN A 160 2.35 16.38 6.27
N GLN A 161 3.63 16.17 5.94
CA GLN A 161 4.03 15.68 4.62
C GLN A 161 3.43 14.31 4.31
N GLN A 162 3.42 13.41 5.30
CA GLN A 162 2.82 12.07 5.13
C GLN A 162 1.29 12.16 4.94
N ARG A 163 0.60 13.00 5.70
CA ARG A 163 -0.84 13.23 5.49
C ARG A 163 -1.14 13.84 4.12
N ALA A 164 -0.29 14.73 3.62
CA ALA A 164 -0.39 15.25 2.25
C ALA A 164 -0.16 14.15 1.20
N SER A 165 0.79 13.23 1.41
CA SER A 165 1.02 12.09 0.52
C SER A 165 -0.18 11.13 0.50
N ILE A 166 -0.86 10.95 1.62
CA ILE A 166 -2.11 10.18 1.70
C ILE A 166 -3.22 10.90 0.89
N ALA A 167 -3.40 12.21 1.05
CA ALA A 167 -4.38 12.98 0.28
C ALA A 167 -4.11 12.89 -1.23
N ARG A 168 -2.83 12.98 -1.65
CA ARG A 168 -2.43 12.78 -3.04
C ARG A 168 -2.81 11.41 -3.57
N ALA A 169 -2.53 10.34 -2.81
CA ALA A 169 -2.88 8.98 -3.19
C ALA A 169 -4.41 8.76 -3.26
N LEU A 170 -5.19 9.43 -2.42
CA LEU A 170 -6.65 9.36 -2.42
C LEU A 170 -7.27 10.14 -3.59
N CYS A 171 -6.61 11.17 -4.11
CA CYS A 171 -7.20 12.07 -5.10
C CYS A 171 -7.47 11.39 -6.46
N VAL A 172 -6.76 10.31 -6.78
CA VAL A 172 -7.03 9.47 -7.96
C VAL A 172 -8.17 8.47 -7.76
N ASP A 173 -8.82 8.46 -6.58
CA ASP A 173 -9.88 7.53 -6.18
C ASP A 173 -9.51 6.05 -6.39
N PRO A 174 -8.44 5.59 -5.74
CA PRO A 174 -7.93 4.26 -5.97
C PRO A 174 -8.87 3.18 -5.42
N SER A 175 -8.93 2.05 -6.11
CA SER A 175 -9.67 0.86 -5.66
C SER A 175 -8.96 0.13 -4.51
N VAL A 176 -7.63 0.22 -4.46
CA VAL A 176 -6.79 -0.34 -3.40
C VAL A 176 -5.72 0.68 -3.01
N MET A 177 -5.58 0.91 -1.71
CA MET A 177 -4.51 1.72 -1.15
C MET A 177 -3.36 0.82 -0.67
N LEU A 178 -2.15 1.17 -1.05
CA LEU A 178 -0.92 0.48 -0.65
C LEU A 178 -0.10 1.39 0.25
N PHE A 179 0.31 0.93 1.42
CA PHE A 179 1.11 1.69 2.38
C PHE A 179 2.43 0.98 2.65
N ASP A 180 3.55 1.59 2.28
CA ASP A 180 4.90 1.07 2.53
C ASP A 180 5.51 1.78 3.75
N GLU A 181 5.33 1.22 4.94
CA GLU A 181 5.84 1.73 6.22
C GLU A 181 5.53 3.23 6.44
N PRO A 182 4.26 3.65 6.45
CA PRO A 182 3.87 5.05 6.38
C PRO A 182 4.29 5.91 7.60
N THR A 183 4.77 5.29 8.67
CA THR A 183 5.17 5.98 9.91
C THR A 183 6.66 5.87 10.22
N SER A 184 7.42 5.03 9.51
CA SER A 184 8.81 4.69 9.87
C SER A 184 9.80 5.85 9.72
N ALA A 185 9.45 6.91 8.97
CA ALA A 185 10.28 8.12 8.82
C ALA A 185 9.81 9.28 9.70
N LEU A 186 8.94 9.02 10.68
CA LEU A 186 8.34 10.04 11.54
C LEU A 186 8.89 9.99 12.97
N ASP A 187 8.94 11.15 13.59
CA ASP A 187 9.14 11.24 15.03
C ASP A 187 7.95 10.56 15.76
N PRO A 188 8.17 9.87 16.89
CA PRO A 188 7.14 9.11 17.59
C PRO A 188 5.88 9.93 17.94
N GLU A 189 6.03 11.21 18.25
CA GLU A 189 4.91 12.11 18.57
C GLU A 189 3.99 12.39 17.36
N LEU A 190 4.49 12.27 16.11
CA LEU A 190 3.75 12.52 14.88
C LEU A 190 3.05 11.26 14.33
N VAL A 191 3.45 10.07 14.78
CA VAL A 191 2.91 8.79 14.32
C VAL A 191 1.40 8.72 14.51
N GLY A 192 0.91 9.13 15.69
CA GLY A 192 -0.50 9.04 16.04
C GLY A 192 -1.44 9.80 15.11
N GLU A 193 -1.01 10.94 14.57
CA GLU A 193 -1.82 11.74 13.63
C GLU A 193 -1.99 11.04 12.29
N VAL A 194 -0.93 10.40 11.78
CA VAL A 194 -0.97 9.66 10.52
C VAL A 194 -1.81 8.39 10.67
N LEU A 195 -1.64 7.65 11.78
CA LEU A 195 -2.43 6.45 12.06
C LEU A 195 -3.93 6.74 12.21
N LYS A 196 -4.31 7.90 12.77
CA LYS A 196 -5.72 8.34 12.83
C LYS A 196 -6.31 8.51 11.43
N VAL A 197 -5.57 9.10 10.49
CA VAL A 197 -6.03 9.23 9.11
C VAL A 197 -6.20 7.85 8.47
N ILE A 198 -5.21 6.94 8.61
CA ILE A 198 -5.31 5.60 8.03
C ILE A 198 -6.49 4.82 8.64
N ARG A 199 -6.73 4.95 9.95
CA ARG A 199 -7.90 4.34 10.61
C ARG A 199 -9.21 4.85 10.02
N SER A 200 -9.35 6.17 9.80
CA SER A 200 -10.58 6.70 9.19
C SER A 200 -10.85 6.13 7.80
N LEU A 201 -9.79 5.84 7.03
CA LEU A 201 -9.93 5.18 5.72
C LEU A 201 -10.37 3.71 5.84
N ALA A 202 -9.91 3.01 6.88
CA ALA A 202 -10.37 1.65 7.20
C ALA A 202 -11.87 1.67 7.57
N ASP A 203 -12.26 2.60 8.44
CA ASP A 203 -13.65 2.75 8.90
C ASP A 203 -14.60 3.12 7.75
N GLU A 204 -14.11 3.78 6.71
CA GLU A 204 -14.85 4.07 5.48
C GLU A 204 -14.96 2.86 4.52
N GLY A 205 -14.38 1.72 4.87
CA GLY A 205 -14.40 0.52 4.05
C GLY A 205 -13.45 0.58 2.84
N ARG A 206 -12.39 1.39 2.89
CA ARG A 206 -11.35 1.39 1.84
C ARG A 206 -10.55 0.08 1.88
N THR A 207 -10.32 -0.51 0.72
CA THR A 207 -9.45 -1.68 0.60
C THR A 207 -8.00 -1.25 0.73
N MET A 208 -7.25 -1.87 1.64
CA MET A 208 -5.88 -1.47 1.94
C MET A 208 -4.96 -2.66 2.11
N VAL A 209 -3.73 -2.53 1.60
CA VAL A 209 -2.60 -3.44 1.92
C VAL A 209 -1.49 -2.59 2.51
N MET A 210 -1.05 -2.91 3.72
CA MET A 210 -0.13 -2.07 4.47
C MET A 210 1.04 -2.88 5.01
N VAL A 211 2.25 -2.44 4.72
CA VAL A 211 3.46 -2.85 5.44
C VAL A 211 3.64 -1.92 6.63
N THR A 212 3.73 -2.48 7.84
CA THR A 212 3.85 -1.67 9.06
C THR A 212 4.62 -2.38 10.16
N HIS A 213 5.26 -1.59 11.02
CA HIS A 213 5.85 -2.00 12.30
C HIS A 213 4.97 -1.64 13.49
N GLU A 214 3.85 -0.95 13.27
CA GLU A 214 2.87 -0.56 14.31
C GLU A 214 1.97 -1.74 14.66
N MET A 215 2.44 -2.66 15.52
CA MET A 215 1.77 -3.94 15.81
C MET A 215 0.39 -3.73 16.46
N LYS A 216 0.27 -2.77 17.37
CA LYS A 216 -1.01 -2.43 18.01
C LYS A 216 -2.02 -1.91 16.98
N PHE A 217 -1.57 -1.02 16.10
CA PHE A 217 -2.40 -0.49 15.03
C PHE A 217 -2.85 -1.59 14.06
N ALA A 218 -1.92 -2.45 13.60
CA ALA A 218 -2.23 -3.58 12.72
C ALA A 218 -3.26 -4.54 13.36
N ARG A 219 -3.13 -4.83 14.66
CA ARG A 219 -4.10 -5.64 15.42
C ARG A 219 -5.50 -5.04 15.42
N ASP A 220 -5.59 -3.71 15.59
CA ASP A 220 -6.85 -3.01 15.78
C ASP A 220 -7.62 -2.74 14.49
N VAL A 221 -6.92 -2.57 13.33
CA VAL A 221 -7.55 -2.13 12.09
C VAL A 221 -7.64 -3.21 11.01
N SER A 222 -6.81 -4.26 11.10
CA SER A 222 -6.74 -5.24 10.02
C SER A 222 -7.89 -6.23 10.04
N THR A 223 -8.40 -6.59 8.87
CA THR A 223 -9.27 -7.76 8.67
C THR A 223 -8.42 -9.04 8.57
N ARG A 224 -7.18 -8.90 8.06
CA ARG A 224 -6.22 -9.99 7.91
C ARG A 224 -4.80 -9.51 8.14
N VAL A 225 -3.97 -10.37 8.74
CA VAL A 225 -2.54 -10.13 8.95
C VAL A 225 -1.75 -11.23 8.27
N MET A 226 -0.65 -10.86 7.62
CA MET A 226 0.29 -11.75 6.97
C MET A 226 1.67 -11.54 7.59
N PHE A 227 2.23 -12.59 8.18
CA PHE A 227 3.61 -12.60 8.66
C PHE A 227 4.54 -13.13 7.57
N LEU A 228 5.42 -12.26 7.06
CA LEU A 228 6.40 -12.57 6.03
C LEU A 228 7.77 -12.84 6.65
N HIS A 229 8.37 -13.99 6.34
CA HIS A 229 9.69 -14.36 6.80
C HIS A 229 10.52 -14.91 5.65
N ARG A 230 11.72 -14.34 5.41
CA ARG A 230 12.66 -14.78 4.36
C ARG A 230 12.02 -14.99 2.99
N GLY A 231 11.14 -14.08 2.59
CA GLY A 231 10.48 -14.09 1.29
C GLY A 231 9.29 -15.05 1.17
N GLN A 232 8.83 -15.64 2.25
CA GLN A 232 7.67 -16.56 2.26
C GLN A 232 6.63 -16.11 3.29
N VAL A 233 5.37 -16.46 3.04
CA VAL A 233 4.30 -16.30 4.03
C VAL A 233 4.43 -17.42 5.05
N GLU A 234 4.89 -17.11 6.23
CA GLU A 234 5.05 -18.05 7.34
C GLU A 234 3.72 -18.32 8.05
N GLU A 235 2.92 -17.24 8.21
CA GLU A 235 1.59 -17.33 8.80
C GLU A 235 0.68 -16.23 8.25
N ALA A 236 -0.60 -16.53 8.05
CA ALA A 236 -1.60 -15.54 7.68
C ALA A 236 -2.96 -15.91 8.25
N GLY A 237 -3.66 -14.93 8.82
CA GLY A 237 -4.97 -15.16 9.46
C GLY A 237 -5.59 -13.85 9.97
N PRO A 238 -6.71 -13.94 10.70
CA PRO A 238 -7.26 -12.80 11.39
C PRO A 238 -6.30 -12.30 12.49
N PRO A 239 -6.38 -11.02 12.89
CA PRO A 239 -5.52 -10.44 13.93
C PRO A 239 -5.54 -11.23 15.24
N SER A 240 -6.70 -11.76 15.64
CA SER A 240 -6.84 -12.58 16.84
C SER A 240 -5.97 -13.84 16.83
N GLN A 241 -5.78 -14.45 15.66
CA GLN A 241 -4.89 -15.60 15.50
C GLN A 241 -3.43 -15.15 15.50
N VAL A 242 -3.04 -14.28 14.56
CA VAL A 242 -1.62 -13.93 14.33
C VAL A 242 -1.00 -13.24 15.55
N PHE A 243 -1.75 -12.37 16.23
CA PHE A 243 -1.26 -11.66 17.42
C PHE A 243 -1.63 -12.32 18.76
N GLY A 244 -2.74 -13.09 18.80
CA GLY A 244 -3.24 -13.67 20.05
C GLY A 244 -2.84 -15.13 20.28
N ALA A 245 -2.85 -15.93 19.20
CA ALA A 245 -2.55 -17.36 19.25
C ALA A 245 -1.78 -17.82 18.00
N PRO A 246 -0.59 -17.26 17.73
CA PRO A 246 0.18 -17.61 16.52
C PRO A 246 0.53 -19.10 16.51
N ILE A 247 0.40 -19.72 15.33
CA ILE A 247 0.67 -21.15 15.10
C ILE A 247 2.16 -21.38 14.88
N SER A 248 2.79 -20.51 14.06
CA SER A 248 4.23 -20.61 13.78
C SER A 248 5.04 -20.16 15.00
N ALA A 249 6.04 -20.98 15.38
CA ALA A 249 6.98 -20.62 16.45
C ALA A 249 7.68 -19.28 16.16
N ARG A 250 8.06 -19.04 14.90
CA ARG A 250 8.70 -17.78 14.48
C ARG A 250 7.76 -16.58 14.56
N CYS A 251 6.49 -16.77 14.19
CA CYS A 251 5.49 -15.72 14.34
C CYS A 251 5.30 -15.36 15.82
N LYS A 252 5.24 -16.35 16.68
CA LYS A 252 5.14 -16.19 18.14
C LYS A 252 6.31 -15.38 18.71
N GLU A 253 7.55 -15.75 18.33
CA GLU A 253 8.76 -15.02 18.74
C GLU A 253 8.74 -13.56 18.25
N PHE A 254 8.37 -13.34 16.97
CA PHE A 254 8.30 -12.01 16.37
C PHE A 254 7.27 -11.11 17.05
N VAL A 255 6.07 -11.63 17.29
CA VAL A 255 4.98 -10.88 17.95
C VAL A 255 5.33 -10.57 19.41
N ALA A 256 5.94 -11.51 20.13
CA ALA A 256 6.38 -11.29 21.51
C ALA A 256 7.44 -10.18 21.60
N ALA A 257 8.39 -10.14 20.66
CA ALA A 257 9.43 -9.10 20.61
C ALA A 257 8.88 -7.71 20.23
N GLY A 258 7.82 -7.64 19.44
CA GLY A 258 7.18 -6.38 19.01
C GLY A 258 6.09 -5.86 19.95
N SER A 259 5.85 -6.51 21.08
CA SER A 259 4.81 -6.13 22.06
C SER A 259 5.31 -5.20 23.18
N HIS A 260 6.54 -4.68 23.06
CA HIS A 260 7.18 -3.78 24.03
C HIS A 260 7.20 -2.35 23.53
#